data_e56dc2a685833b697d2eedca5d9af6d9
#
_entry.id   e56dc2a685833b697d2eedca5d9af6d9
#
_cell.length_a   1.000
_cell.length_b   1.000
_cell.length_c   1.000
_cell.angle_alpha   90.00
_cell.angle_beta   90.00
_cell.angle_gamma   90.00
#
_symmetry.space_group_name_H-M   'P 1'
#
loop_
_entity.id
_entity.type
_entity.pdbx_description
1 polymer ?
#
loop_
_entity_poly.entity_id
_entity_poly.type
_entity_poly.pdbx_seq_one_letter_code
_entity_poly.pdbx_strand_id
1 'polypeptide(L)'
;LGYVMDAIKMTQEELNQRVPLIGFAGSPWTILCYAVQGQGSKTFDKAKAFCFSQPKTAHALLQKITDTTILYLKEKVKSGVNAIQIFDSWGGILSPEDYNIYSWPYILQIVKAIKDEIPTIIFGKGCWFALHEMKSSGAAALGVDWTCSARNARYLSGGQITLQGNFDPSRLLSPIPEITEAVYKMINEFGKDRYIVNLGHGILPNIPVDHAKAFVDAVKSYY
;
A
#
# COMPACT_ATOMS: atom_id res chain seq x y z
N LEU A 1 -11.55 19.71 -1.64
CA LEU A 1 -11.52 18.40 -0.93
C LEU A 1 -11.77 18.54 0.58
N GLY A 2 -12.32 19.69 1.06
CA GLY A 2 -12.59 19.89 2.49
C GLY A 2 -13.45 18.81 3.12
N TYR A 3 -14.45 18.33 2.40
CA TYR A 3 -15.36 17.26 2.86
C TYR A 3 -14.63 15.94 3.23
N VAL A 4 -13.47 15.64 2.62
CA VAL A 4 -12.68 14.47 3.00
C VAL A 4 -12.05 14.67 4.39
N MET A 5 -11.59 15.88 4.68
CA MET A 5 -10.99 16.23 5.96
C MET A 5 -12.04 16.23 7.08
N ASP A 6 -13.24 16.70 6.77
CA ASP A 6 -14.37 16.65 7.70
C ASP A 6 -14.80 15.21 7.98
N ALA A 7 -14.85 14.35 6.95
CA ALA A 7 -15.12 12.91 7.11
C ALA A 7 -14.06 12.22 7.99
N ILE A 8 -12.77 12.57 7.87
CA ILE A 8 -11.72 12.05 8.73
C ILE A 8 -11.96 12.42 10.20
N LYS A 9 -12.27 13.69 10.48
CA LYS A 9 -12.55 14.16 11.84
C LYS A 9 -13.75 13.44 12.45
N MET A 10 -14.87 13.38 11.72
CA MET A 10 -16.08 12.66 12.17
C MET A 10 -15.78 11.17 12.43
N THR A 11 -14.99 10.54 11.55
CA THR A 11 -14.59 9.13 11.73
C THR A 11 -13.73 8.95 12.99
N GLN A 12 -12.79 9.86 13.25
CA GLN A 12 -11.98 9.81 14.47
C GLN A 12 -12.81 9.98 15.74
N GLU A 13 -13.78 10.90 15.72
CA GLU A 13 -14.71 11.09 16.83
C GLU A 13 -15.52 9.81 17.11
N GLU A 14 -16.10 9.19 16.07
CA GLU A 14 -16.88 7.96 16.20
C GLU A 14 -16.03 6.76 16.64
N LEU A 15 -14.81 6.65 16.15
CA LEU A 15 -13.86 5.61 16.56
C LEU A 15 -13.47 5.74 18.04
N ASN A 16 -13.48 6.94 18.59
CA ASN A 16 -13.11 7.21 19.99
C ASN A 16 -11.81 6.52 20.40
N GLN A 17 -10.79 6.57 19.56
CA GLN A 17 -9.46 5.96 19.74
C GLN A 17 -9.45 4.43 19.91
N ARG A 18 -10.55 3.73 19.62
CA ARG A 18 -10.62 2.26 19.72
C ARG A 18 -9.67 1.54 18.76
N VAL A 19 -9.44 2.13 17.61
CA VAL A 19 -8.50 1.64 16.58
C VAL A 19 -7.87 2.83 15.86
N PRO A 20 -6.62 2.70 15.34
CA PRO A 20 -6.01 3.75 14.55
C PRO A 20 -6.70 3.91 13.19
N LEU A 21 -6.80 5.15 12.71
CA LEU A 21 -7.29 5.49 11.38
C LEU A 21 -6.11 5.71 10.43
N ILE A 22 -6.03 4.91 9.37
CA ILE A 22 -4.99 5.01 8.35
C ILE A 22 -5.52 5.86 7.18
N GLY A 23 -4.94 7.04 6.97
CA GLY A 23 -5.15 7.81 5.75
C GLY A 23 -4.37 7.20 4.58
N PHE A 24 -4.80 7.45 3.35
CA PHE A 24 -4.11 6.91 2.19
C PHE A 24 -4.17 7.81 0.96
N ALA A 25 -3.26 7.53 0.02
CA ALA A 25 -3.31 8.06 -1.34
C ALA A 25 -2.74 7.03 -2.33
N GLY A 26 -3.10 7.15 -3.60
CA GLY A 26 -2.40 6.45 -4.67
C GLY A 26 -0.98 7.01 -4.87
N SER A 27 -0.06 6.18 -5.34
CA SER A 27 1.24 6.65 -5.82
C SER A 27 1.07 7.52 -7.06
N PRO A 28 2.00 8.43 -7.36
CA PRO A 28 1.93 9.26 -8.55
C PRO A 28 1.84 8.45 -9.85
N TRP A 29 2.55 7.33 -9.96
CA TRP A 29 2.44 6.41 -11.08
C TRP A 29 1.04 5.80 -11.19
N THR A 30 0.49 5.28 -10.09
CA THR A 30 -0.85 4.70 -10.08
C THR A 30 -1.92 5.72 -10.48
N ILE A 31 -1.81 6.97 -10.01
CA ILE A 31 -2.73 8.06 -10.39
C ILE A 31 -2.56 8.41 -11.88
N LEU A 32 -1.33 8.52 -12.38
CA LEU A 32 -1.05 8.75 -13.81
C LEU A 32 -1.65 7.64 -14.67
N CYS A 33 -1.51 6.38 -14.25
CA CYS A 33 -2.10 5.24 -14.94
C CYS A 33 -3.60 5.44 -15.18
N TYR A 34 -4.36 5.78 -14.16
CA TYR A 34 -5.80 6.01 -14.28
C TYR A 34 -6.12 7.26 -15.10
N ALA A 35 -5.39 8.36 -14.88
CA ALA A 35 -5.62 9.63 -15.57
C ALA A 35 -5.40 9.51 -17.08
N VAL A 36 -4.34 8.82 -17.52
CA VAL A 36 -4.00 8.68 -18.95
C VAL A 36 -4.81 7.57 -19.60
N GLN A 37 -5.03 6.44 -18.92
CA GLN A 37 -5.81 5.34 -19.46
C GLN A 37 -7.31 5.65 -19.54
N GLY A 38 -7.82 6.48 -18.62
CA GLY A 38 -9.24 6.84 -18.51
C GLY A 38 -10.11 5.80 -17.81
N GLN A 39 -9.61 4.59 -17.60
CA GLN A 39 -10.29 3.48 -16.92
C GLN A 39 -9.30 2.48 -16.36
N GLY A 40 -9.79 1.46 -15.63
CA GLY A 40 -8.96 0.34 -15.22
C GLY A 40 -8.42 -0.46 -16.41
N SER A 41 -7.20 -0.95 -16.31
CA SER A 41 -6.56 -1.79 -17.33
C SER A 41 -5.65 -2.83 -16.66
N LYS A 42 -5.42 -3.94 -17.35
CA LYS A 42 -4.43 -4.95 -16.90
C LYS A 42 -3.00 -4.54 -17.24
N THR A 43 -2.80 -3.77 -18.29
CA THR A 43 -1.48 -3.44 -18.87
C THR A 43 -1.14 -1.96 -18.81
N PHE A 44 -2.13 -1.08 -18.75
CA PHE A 44 -1.97 0.38 -18.83
C PHE A 44 -1.07 0.82 -19.99
N ASP A 45 -1.28 0.22 -21.15
CA ASP A 45 -0.50 0.42 -22.37
C ASP A 45 -0.47 1.88 -22.83
N LYS A 46 -1.59 2.62 -22.70
CA LYS A 46 -1.62 4.06 -23.02
C LYS A 46 -0.76 4.87 -22.07
N ALA A 47 -0.79 4.56 -20.77
CA ALA A 47 0.04 5.24 -19.78
C ALA A 47 1.54 4.99 -20.05
N LYS A 48 1.91 3.73 -20.34
CA LYS A 48 3.28 3.38 -20.72
C LYS A 48 3.71 4.05 -22.00
N ALA A 49 2.88 3.99 -23.05
CA ALA A 49 3.16 4.64 -24.33
C ALA A 49 3.37 6.16 -24.17
N PHE A 50 2.55 6.81 -23.32
CA PHE A 50 2.72 8.22 -22.98
C PHE A 50 4.09 8.50 -22.33
N CYS A 51 4.48 7.69 -21.35
CA CYS A 51 5.77 7.84 -20.68
C CYS A 51 6.96 7.66 -21.66
N PHE A 52 6.88 6.66 -22.52
CA PHE A 52 7.96 6.33 -23.45
C PHE A 52 8.05 7.29 -24.63
N SER A 53 6.92 7.79 -25.14
CA SER A 53 6.89 8.72 -26.28
C SER A 53 7.08 10.18 -25.88
N GLN A 54 6.69 10.55 -24.65
CA GLN A 54 6.75 11.95 -24.17
C GLN A 54 7.33 12.04 -22.76
N PRO A 55 8.57 11.56 -22.52
CA PRO A 55 9.11 11.42 -21.17
C PRO A 55 9.15 12.74 -20.39
N LYS A 56 9.49 13.84 -21.02
CA LYS A 56 9.51 15.17 -20.37
C LYS A 56 8.14 15.57 -19.85
N THR A 57 7.09 15.36 -20.65
CA THR A 57 5.70 15.68 -20.27
C THR A 57 5.21 14.73 -19.19
N ALA A 58 5.56 13.44 -19.26
CA ALA A 58 5.22 12.45 -18.26
C ALA A 58 5.85 12.79 -16.90
N HIS A 59 7.13 13.15 -16.86
CA HIS A 59 7.80 13.60 -15.64
C HIS A 59 7.17 14.87 -15.06
N ALA A 60 6.81 15.84 -15.90
CA ALA A 60 6.13 17.06 -15.43
C ALA A 60 4.75 16.75 -14.82
N LEU A 61 4.00 15.81 -15.41
CA LEU A 61 2.72 15.37 -14.87
C LEU A 61 2.90 14.59 -13.57
N LEU A 62 3.84 13.65 -13.50
CA LEU A 62 4.16 12.90 -12.29
C LEU A 62 4.56 13.83 -11.14
N GLN A 63 5.36 14.86 -11.41
CA GLN A 63 5.75 15.85 -10.41
C GLN A 63 4.53 16.63 -9.90
N LYS A 64 3.66 17.09 -10.79
CA LYS A 64 2.43 17.80 -10.40
C LYS A 64 1.50 16.93 -9.54
N ILE A 65 1.36 15.65 -9.88
CA ILE A 65 0.61 14.67 -9.07
C ILE A 65 1.27 14.51 -7.70
N THR A 66 2.60 14.41 -7.66
CA THR A 66 3.37 14.26 -6.42
C THR A 66 3.15 15.45 -5.48
N ASP A 67 3.30 16.66 -5.99
CA ASP A 67 3.13 17.89 -5.21
C ASP A 67 1.70 18.00 -4.65
N THR A 68 0.72 17.69 -5.48
CA THR A 68 -0.70 17.66 -5.06
C THR A 68 -0.95 16.60 -4.00
N THR A 69 -0.35 15.40 -4.16
CA THR A 69 -0.49 14.30 -3.19
C THR A 69 0.14 14.65 -1.85
N ILE A 70 1.30 15.31 -1.85
CA ILE A 70 1.94 15.78 -0.60
C ILE A 70 1.04 16.76 0.14
N LEU A 71 0.48 17.76 -0.54
CA LEU A 71 -0.45 18.72 0.06
C LEU A 71 -1.68 18.00 0.64
N TYR A 72 -2.26 17.09 -0.14
CA TYR A 72 -3.42 16.32 0.28
C TYR A 72 -3.17 15.44 1.52
N LEU A 73 -2.02 14.78 1.57
CA LEU A 73 -1.63 13.94 2.70
C LEU A 73 -1.35 14.78 3.96
N LYS A 74 -0.71 15.95 3.83
CA LYS A 74 -0.50 16.87 4.95
C LYS A 74 -1.82 17.37 5.55
N GLU A 75 -2.82 17.64 4.73
CA GLU A 75 -4.16 18.00 5.24
C GLU A 75 -4.84 16.81 5.97
N LYS A 76 -4.64 15.58 5.49
CA LYS A 76 -5.11 14.37 6.22
C LYS A 76 -4.42 14.22 7.57
N VAL A 77 -3.11 14.46 7.64
CA VAL A 77 -2.35 14.44 8.91
C VAL A 77 -2.94 15.45 9.89
N LYS A 78 -3.15 16.70 9.46
CA LYS A 78 -3.80 17.75 10.27
C LYS A 78 -5.21 17.39 10.71
N SER A 79 -5.90 16.55 9.94
CA SER A 79 -7.26 16.09 10.25
C SER A 79 -7.32 14.91 11.22
N GLY A 80 -6.14 14.39 11.65
CA GLY A 80 -6.05 13.46 12.76
C GLY A 80 -5.89 11.98 12.38
N VAL A 81 -5.49 11.63 11.15
CA VAL A 81 -5.12 10.24 10.85
C VAL A 81 -3.89 9.81 11.67
N ASN A 82 -3.79 8.51 11.97
CA ASN A 82 -2.72 7.96 12.82
C ASN A 82 -1.52 7.40 12.01
N ALA A 83 -1.75 7.10 10.74
CA ALA A 83 -0.72 6.67 9.79
C ALA A 83 -1.16 7.03 8.37
N ILE A 84 -0.22 7.03 7.44
CA ILE A 84 -0.48 7.21 6.01
C ILE A 84 -0.02 5.97 5.25
N GLN A 85 -0.84 5.50 4.30
CA GLN A 85 -0.45 4.45 3.36
C GLN A 85 -0.44 4.98 1.93
N ILE A 86 0.67 4.76 1.22
CA ILE A 86 0.82 5.07 -0.21
C ILE A 86 0.62 3.78 -0.99
N PHE A 87 -0.38 3.76 -1.88
CA PHE A 87 -0.70 2.60 -2.69
C PHE A 87 -0.11 2.72 -4.10
N ASP A 88 0.92 1.93 -4.39
CA ASP A 88 1.42 1.72 -5.74
C ASP A 88 0.86 0.42 -6.33
N SER A 89 -0.44 0.44 -6.62
CA SER A 89 -1.18 -0.73 -7.09
C SER A 89 -0.75 -1.21 -8.48
N TRP A 90 -0.07 -0.36 -9.24
CA TRP A 90 0.35 -0.64 -10.62
C TRP A 90 1.86 -0.54 -10.83
N GLY A 91 2.65 -0.41 -9.78
CA GLY A 91 4.11 -0.39 -9.87
C GLY A 91 4.68 -1.67 -10.49
N GLY A 92 4.12 -2.82 -10.14
CA GLY A 92 4.59 -4.13 -10.63
C GLY A 92 4.34 -4.43 -12.12
N ILE A 93 3.64 -3.55 -12.87
CA ILE A 93 3.55 -3.67 -14.33
C ILE A 93 4.73 -2.99 -15.05
N LEU A 94 5.54 -2.23 -14.34
CA LEU A 94 6.79 -1.65 -14.85
C LEU A 94 7.93 -2.66 -14.74
N SER A 95 8.91 -2.55 -15.62
CA SER A 95 10.21 -3.19 -15.38
C SER A 95 10.88 -2.56 -14.16
N PRO A 96 11.84 -3.23 -13.49
CA PRO A 96 12.59 -2.60 -12.40
C PRO A 96 13.25 -1.27 -12.79
N GLU A 97 13.75 -1.16 -14.02
CA GLU A 97 14.36 0.05 -14.54
C GLU A 97 13.32 1.18 -14.69
N ASP A 98 12.19 0.89 -15.33
CA ASP A 98 11.10 1.86 -15.49
C ASP A 98 10.47 2.25 -14.15
N TYR A 99 10.40 1.34 -13.20
CA TYR A 99 9.94 1.62 -11.84
C TYR A 99 10.82 2.69 -11.18
N ASN A 100 12.12 2.56 -11.32
CA ASN A 100 13.09 3.53 -10.81
C ASN A 100 13.07 4.87 -11.56
N ILE A 101 12.43 4.94 -12.72
CA ILE A 101 12.28 6.17 -13.50
C ILE A 101 10.92 6.83 -13.24
N TYR A 102 9.82 6.06 -13.26
CA TYR A 102 8.46 6.60 -13.32
C TYR A 102 7.64 6.43 -12.04
N SER A 103 8.05 5.60 -11.08
CA SER A 103 7.32 5.41 -9.82
C SER A 103 8.13 5.78 -8.59
N TRP A 104 9.22 5.08 -8.34
CA TRP A 104 9.99 5.18 -7.09
C TRP A 104 10.43 6.60 -6.71
N PRO A 105 10.99 7.44 -7.60
CA PRO A 105 11.45 8.78 -7.23
C PRO A 105 10.34 9.67 -6.67
N TYR A 106 9.13 9.48 -7.13
CA TYR A 106 7.95 10.25 -6.75
C TYR A 106 7.37 9.77 -5.41
N ILE A 107 7.36 8.44 -5.18
CA ILE A 107 7.00 7.87 -3.87
C ILE A 107 7.99 8.36 -2.81
N LEU A 108 9.27 8.32 -3.11
CA LEU A 108 10.33 8.77 -2.19
C LEU A 108 10.18 10.25 -1.81
N GLN A 109 9.79 11.12 -2.75
CA GLN A 109 9.50 12.52 -2.46
C GLN A 109 8.33 12.66 -1.45
N ILE A 110 7.24 11.91 -1.66
CA ILE A 110 6.10 11.93 -0.73
C ILE A 110 6.53 11.48 0.65
N VAL A 111 7.23 10.34 0.75
CA VAL A 111 7.69 9.82 2.05
C VAL A 111 8.57 10.83 2.77
N LYS A 112 9.56 11.41 2.08
CA LYS A 112 10.46 12.42 2.66
C LYS A 112 9.71 13.66 3.16
N ALA A 113 8.61 14.05 2.49
CA ALA A 113 7.84 15.22 2.86
C ALA A 113 6.97 15.04 4.11
N ILE A 114 6.67 13.81 4.52
CA ILE A 114 5.72 13.53 5.62
C ILE A 114 6.28 12.61 6.72
N LYS A 115 7.41 11.93 6.53
CA LYS A 115 7.94 10.89 7.43
C LYS A 115 8.21 11.37 8.87
N ASP A 116 8.50 12.64 9.05
CA ASP A 116 8.79 13.23 10.35
C ASP A 116 7.50 13.72 11.06
N GLU A 117 6.37 13.76 10.33
CA GLU A 117 5.07 14.15 10.84
C GLU A 117 4.21 12.95 11.23
N ILE A 118 4.35 11.80 10.52
CA ILE A 118 3.47 10.64 10.68
C ILE A 118 4.11 9.35 10.18
N PRO A 119 3.85 8.18 10.82
CA PRO A 119 4.25 6.89 10.29
C PRO A 119 3.67 6.65 8.89
N THR A 120 4.55 6.28 7.96
CA THR A 120 4.17 6.07 6.54
C THR A 120 4.38 4.61 6.16
N ILE A 121 3.42 4.04 5.46
CA ILE A 121 3.45 2.69 4.90
C ILE A 121 3.53 2.81 3.37
N ILE A 122 4.47 2.14 2.73
CA ILE A 122 4.52 2.03 1.27
C ILE A 122 4.00 0.65 0.89
N PHE A 123 2.98 0.57 0.05
CA PHE A 123 2.51 -0.66 -0.56
C PHE A 123 2.76 -0.64 -2.06
N GLY A 124 3.51 -1.62 -2.57
CA GLY A 124 3.75 -1.80 -3.99
C GLY A 124 3.35 -3.21 -4.45
N LYS A 125 2.23 -3.30 -5.17
CA LYS A 125 1.77 -4.60 -5.70
C LYS A 125 2.72 -5.11 -6.78
N GLY A 126 3.27 -6.31 -6.57
CA GLY A 126 4.27 -6.90 -7.47
C GLY A 126 5.64 -6.21 -7.45
N CYS A 127 5.87 -5.26 -6.55
CA CYS A 127 7.11 -4.49 -6.47
C CYS A 127 8.14 -5.06 -5.48
N TRP A 128 8.11 -6.36 -5.23
CA TRP A 128 9.04 -7.01 -4.30
C TRP A 128 10.52 -6.78 -4.67
N PHE A 129 10.83 -6.58 -5.93
CA PHE A 129 12.17 -6.24 -6.41
C PHE A 129 12.69 -4.89 -5.85
N ALA A 130 11.80 -3.98 -5.47
CA ALA A 130 12.14 -2.65 -4.95
C ALA A 130 12.16 -2.56 -3.41
N LEU A 131 11.93 -3.67 -2.68
CA LEU A 131 11.91 -3.65 -1.21
C LEU A 131 13.25 -3.21 -0.60
N HIS A 132 14.35 -3.47 -1.30
CA HIS A 132 15.68 -3.05 -0.84
C HIS A 132 15.85 -1.53 -0.87
N GLU A 133 15.33 -0.87 -1.89
CA GLU A 133 15.33 0.59 -1.99
C GLU A 133 14.32 1.21 -1.03
N MET A 134 13.11 0.63 -0.97
CA MET A 134 12.01 1.13 -0.12
C MET A 134 12.37 1.16 1.37
N LYS A 135 13.13 0.18 1.89
CA LYS A 135 13.52 0.14 3.32
C LYS A 135 14.33 1.35 3.76
N SER A 136 15.04 1.98 2.82
CA SER A 136 15.91 3.14 3.09
C SER A 136 15.20 4.47 2.90
N SER A 137 13.89 4.47 2.57
CA SER A 137 13.11 5.68 2.31
C SER A 137 12.83 6.53 3.53
N GLY A 138 12.82 5.93 4.72
CA GLY A 138 12.31 6.50 5.96
C GLY A 138 10.85 6.14 6.25
N ALA A 139 10.24 5.25 5.45
CA ALA A 139 8.93 4.68 5.75
C ALA A 139 8.99 3.82 7.03
N ALA A 140 7.90 3.81 7.80
CA ALA A 140 7.77 3.01 9.01
C ALA A 140 7.48 1.53 8.71
N ALA A 141 6.78 1.24 7.60
CA ALA A 141 6.45 -0.11 7.19
C ALA A 141 6.38 -0.25 5.66
N LEU A 142 6.56 -1.49 5.18
CA LEU A 142 6.38 -1.86 3.78
C LEU A 142 5.26 -2.88 3.65
N GLY A 143 4.28 -2.58 2.81
CA GLY A 143 3.22 -3.50 2.43
C GLY A 143 3.69 -4.41 1.31
N VAL A 144 3.44 -5.70 1.47
CA VAL A 144 3.78 -6.75 0.49
C VAL A 144 2.54 -7.54 0.10
N ASP A 145 2.48 -7.96 -1.15
CA ASP A 145 1.44 -8.84 -1.64
C ASP A 145 1.88 -10.32 -1.62
N TRP A 146 0.98 -11.22 -1.97
CA TRP A 146 1.18 -12.68 -1.93
C TRP A 146 2.14 -13.23 -2.98
N THR A 147 2.59 -12.41 -3.94
CA THR A 147 3.56 -12.84 -4.96
C THR A 147 4.99 -12.91 -4.43
N CYS A 148 5.23 -12.35 -3.23
CA CYS A 148 6.48 -12.44 -2.51
C CYS A 148 6.30 -13.29 -1.25
N SER A 149 7.14 -14.30 -1.06
CA SER A 149 7.12 -15.10 0.18
C SER A 149 7.60 -14.27 1.38
N ALA A 150 7.13 -14.61 2.58
CA ALA A 150 7.54 -13.96 3.83
C ALA A 150 9.06 -13.94 3.99
N ARG A 151 9.72 -15.08 3.71
CA ARG A 151 11.17 -15.21 3.77
C ARG A 151 11.88 -14.23 2.83
N ASN A 152 11.43 -14.14 1.57
CA ASN A 152 12.03 -13.23 0.60
C ASN A 152 11.77 -11.77 0.97
N ALA A 153 10.56 -11.44 1.43
CA ALA A 153 10.23 -10.10 1.88
C ALA A 153 11.13 -9.66 3.03
N ARG A 154 11.35 -10.52 4.04
CA ARG A 154 12.27 -10.27 5.15
C ARG A 154 13.71 -10.10 4.68
N TYR A 155 14.20 -10.96 3.79
CA TYR A 155 15.55 -10.87 3.25
C TYR A 155 15.77 -9.57 2.48
N LEU A 156 14.91 -9.25 1.54
CA LEU A 156 15.02 -8.05 0.68
C LEU A 156 14.88 -6.75 1.48
N SER A 157 14.01 -6.73 2.49
CA SER A 157 13.83 -5.58 3.37
C SER A 157 14.90 -5.45 4.47
N GLY A 158 15.82 -6.41 4.57
CA GLY A 158 16.89 -6.42 5.57
C GLY A 158 16.42 -6.77 6.99
N GLY A 159 15.20 -7.27 7.16
CA GLY A 159 14.67 -7.79 8.42
C GLY A 159 14.38 -6.78 9.53
N GLN A 160 14.72 -5.52 9.35
CA GLN A 160 14.60 -4.50 10.40
C GLN A 160 13.35 -3.61 10.27
N ILE A 161 12.82 -3.46 9.07
CA ILE A 161 11.59 -2.70 8.82
C ILE A 161 10.34 -3.55 9.10
N THR A 162 9.27 -2.92 9.56
CA THR A 162 7.97 -3.57 9.72
C THR A 162 7.40 -3.96 8.34
N LEU A 163 6.92 -5.19 8.20
CA LEU A 163 6.22 -5.66 7.01
C LEU A 163 4.73 -5.78 7.27
N GLN A 164 3.91 -5.42 6.28
CA GLN A 164 2.45 -5.53 6.31
C GLN A 164 1.99 -6.40 5.13
N GLY A 165 1.08 -7.31 5.37
CA GLY A 165 0.51 -8.20 4.34
C GLY A 165 0.54 -9.63 4.82
N ASN A 166 0.61 -10.61 3.97
CA ASN A 166 0.54 -10.64 2.48
C ASN A 166 -0.52 -11.68 2.05
N PHE A 167 -1.56 -11.83 2.90
CA PHE A 167 -2.57 -12.86 2.64
C PHE A 167 -3.23 -12.64 1.27
N ASP A 168 -3.26 -13.68 0.42
CA ASP A 168 -3.96 -13.60 -0.85
C ASP A 168 -5.46 -13.41 -0.60
N PRO A 169 -6.08 -12.30 -1.04
CA PRO A 169 -7.50 -12.06 -0.84
C PRO A 169 -8.39 -13.19 -1.36
N SER A 170 -7.96 -13.90 -2.41
CA SER A 170 -8.71 -15.02 -2.98
C SER A 170 -8.80 -16.22 -2.05
N ARG A 171 -7.86 -16.37 -1.09
CA ARG A 171 -7.93 -17.43 -0.07
C ARG A 171 -9.08 -17.23 0.91
N LEU A 172 -9.65 -16.05 1.00
CA LEU A 172 -10.89 -15.83 1.75
C LEU A 172 -12.12 -16.51 1.11
N LEU A 173 -11.98 -17.09 -0.07
CA LEU A 173 -13.03 -17.95 -0.67
C LEU A 173 -12.94 -19.42 -0.22
N SER A 174 -11.88 -19.80 0.50
CA SER A 174 -11.74 -21.14 1.09
C SER A 174 -12.69 -21.35 2.27
N PRO A 175 -12.94 -22.59 2.69
CA PRO A 175 -13.64 -22.89 3.95
C PRO A 175 -12.98 -22.21 5.17
N ILE A 176 -13.78 -21.80 6.15
CA ILE A 176 -13.31 -21.06 7.34
C ILE A 176 -12.15 -21.75 8.07
N PRO A 177 -12.14 -23.08 8.30
CA PRO A 177 -11.01 -23.74 8.94
C PRO A 177 -9.69 -23.56 8.16
N GLU A 178 -9.73 -23.62 6.83
CA GLU A 178 -8.57 -23.41 5.96
C GLU A 178 -8.07 -21.98 5.99
N ILE A 179 -8.98 -20.99 6.10
CA ILE A 179 -8.62 -19.59 6.30
C ILE A 179 -7.83 -19.43 7.59
N THR A 180 -8.31 -20.02 8.69
CA THR A 180 -7.65 -19.96 9.99
C THR A 180 -6.24 -20.56 9.94
N GLU A 181 -6.10 -21.77 9.36
CA GLU A 181 -4.81 -22.43 9.21
C GLU A 181 -3.84 -21.60 8.36
N ALA A 182 -4.32 -21.04 7.24
CA ALA A 182 -3.50 -20.21 6.36
C ALA A 182 -3.04 -18.91 7.03
N VAL A 183 -3.88 -18.30 7.87
CA VAL A 183 -3.51 -17.13 8.69
C VAL A 183 -2.42 -17.50 9.69
N TYR A 184 -2.57 -18.61 10.42
CA TYR A 184 -1.56 -19.05 11.37
C TYR A 184 -0.23 -19.36 10.70
N LYS A 185 -0.26 -20.04 9.55
CA LYS A 185 0.93 -20.28 8.74
C LYS A 185 1.63 -18.99 8.35
N MET A 186 0.88 -18.03 7.82
CA MET A 186 1.42 -16.74 7.41
C MET A 186 2.08 -15.99 8.58
N ILE A 187 1.43 -15.95 9.75
CA ILE A 187 1.99 -15.30 10.94
C ILE A 187 3.27 -16.01 11.38
N ASN A 188 3.31 -17.35 11.36
CA ASN A 188 4.51 -18.13 11.68
C ASN A 188 5.67 -17.81 10.73
N GLU A 189 5.40 -17.66 9.43
CA GLU A 189 6.42 -17.38 8.42
C GLU A 189 6.99 -15.95 8.53
N PHE A 190 6.16 -14.94 8.83
CA PHE A 190 6.62 -13.57 9.04
C PHE A 190 7.22 -13.35 10.43
N GLY A 191 6.82 -14.13 11.44
CA GLY A 191 7.10 -13.88 12.84
C GLY A 191 6.18 -12.81 13.42
N LYS A 192 6.11 -12.74 14.78
CA LYS A 192 5.23 -11.80 15.49
C LYS A 192 5.79 -10.37 15.53
N ASP A 193 7.10 -10.25 15.49
CA ASP A 193 7.77 -8.96 15.63
C ASP A 193 7.81 -8.21 14.29
N ARG A 194 7.54 -6.91 14.36
CA ARG A 194 7.56 -6.02 13.18
C ARG A 194 6.71 -6.56 12.03
N TYR A 195 5.51 -7.01 12.37
CA TYR A 195 4.58 -7.54 11.41
C TYR A 195 3.16 -7.01 11.67
N ILE A 196 2.55 -6.50 10.61
CA ILE A 196 1.15 -6.08 10.58
C ILE A 196 0.41 -7.09 9.70
N VAL A 197 -0.42 -7.90 10.32
CA VAL A 197 -1.23 -8.89 9.61
C VAL A 197 -2.26 -8.19 8.75
N ASN A 198 -2.22 -8.43 7.45
CA ASN A 198 -3.16 -7.84 6.49
C ASN A 198 -3.31 -8.74 5.26
N LEU A 199 -4.33 -8.44 4.46
CA LEU A 199 -4.41 -8.95 3.10
C LEU A 199 -3.30 -8.32 2.25
N GLY A 200 -2.86 -9.02 1.23
CA GLY A 200 -1.86 -8.53 0.28
C GLY A 200 -2.45 -7.55 -0.77
N HIS A 201 -3.74 -7.31 -0.75
CA HIS A 201 -4.46 -6.32 -1.55
C HIS A 201 -5.87 -6.12 -0.99
N GLY A 202 -6.67 -5.25 -1.63
CA GLY A 202 -8.07 -5.06 -1.28
C GLY A 202 -8.89 -6.36 -1.35
N ILE A 203 -9.86 -6.47 -0.47
CA ILE A 203 -10.80 -7.61 -0.43
C ILE A 203 -11.65 -7.65 -1.71
N LEU A 204 -11.93 -8.85 -2.20
CA LEU A 204 -12.77 -9.02 -3.39
C LEU A 204 -14.26 -8.86 -3.02
N PRO A 205 -15.07 -8.27 -3.92
CA PRO A 205 -16.48 -7.96 -3.62
C PRO A 205 -17.37 -9.19 -3.41
N ASN A 206 -16.96 -10.36 -3.88
CA ASN A 206 -17.68 -11.64 -3.75
C ASN A 206 -17.27 -12.45 -2.51
N ILE A 207 -16.41 -11.92 -1.63
CA ILE A 207 -16.02 -12.61 -0.41
C ILE A 207 -17.14 -12.49 0.64
N PRO A 208 -17.61 -13.60 1.22
CA PRO A 208 -18.59 -13.59 2.30
C PRO A 208 -18.05 -12.81 3.53
N VAL A 209 -18.93 -12.04 4.16
CA VAL A 209 -18.57 -11.27 5.38
C VAL A 209 -18.03 -12.16 6.49
N ASP A 210 -18.60 -13.34 6.68
CA ASP A 210 -18.17 -14.31 7.70
C ASP A 210 -16.74 -14.82 7.44
N HIS A 211 -16.31 -14.91 6.20
CA HIS A 211 -14.93 -15.28 5.85
C HIS A 211 -13.93 -14.16 6.17
N ALA A 212 -14.31 -12.91 5.92
CA ALA A 212 -13.51 -11.76 6.32
C ALA A 212 -13.42 -11.67 7.87
N LYS A 213 -14.53 -11.96 8.57
CA LYS A 213 -14.55 -12.03 10.03
C LYS A 213 -13.66 -13.17 10.54
N ALA A 214 -13.73 -14.36 9.92
CA ALA A 214 -12.89 -15.50 10.28
C ALA A 214 -11.38 -15.18 10.17
N PHE A 215 -10.97 -14.41 9.17
CA PHE A 215 -9.60 -13.92 9.07
C PHE A 215 -9.21 -13.08 10.29
N VAL A 216 -10.04 -12.11 10.68
CA VAL A 216 -9.79 -11.25 11.84
C VAL A 216 -9.79 -12.05 13.15
N ASP A 217 -10.75 -12.98 13.32
CA ASP A 217 -10.87 -13.81 14.50
C ASP A 217 -9.65 -14.76 14.62
N ALA A 218 -9.17 -15.31 13.50
CA ALA A 218 -7.95 -16.11 13.48
C ALA A 218 -6.72 -15.31 13.93
N VAL A 219 -6.58 -14.07 13.48
CA VAL A 219 -5.49 -13.18 13.94
C VAL A 219 -5.59 -12.96 15.45
N LYS A 220 -6.77 -12.59 15.95
CA LYS A 220 -6.99 -12.32 17.39
C LYS A 220 -6.74 -13.55 18.27
N SER A 221 -7.06 -14.75 17.78
CA SER A 221 -6.84 -15.98 18.54
C SER A 221 -5.40 -16.48 18.50
N TYR A 222 -4.58 -15.97 17.60
CA TYR A 222 -3.16 -16.31 17.49
C TYR A 222 -2.29 -15.54 18.50
N TYR A 223 -2.70 -14.32 18.88
CA TYR A 223 -1.99 -13.42 19.81
C TYR A 223 -2.56 -13.43 21.21
#